data_f7533a077b565844fd20c973a79ea278
#
_entry.id   f7533a077b565844fd20c973a79ea278
#
_cell.length_a   1.000
_cell.length_b   1.000
_cell.length_c   1.000
_cell.angle_alpha   90.00
_cell.angle_beta   90.00
_cell.angle_gamma   90.00
#
_symmetry.space_group_name_H-M   'P 1'
#
loop_
_entity.id
_entity.type
_entity.pdbx_description
1 polymer ?
#
loop_
_entity_poly.entity_id
_entity_poly.type
_entity_poly.pdbx_seq_one_letter_code
_entity_poly.pdbx_strand_id
1 'polypeptide(L)'
;MLSVAMRSIVCVVLVALAGCSAFAPKLEQPRLSLVSIGMMSADIFNQQFRVRMHVQNPNDRDIPVNGLDYELFLEGDSFAEGVSNQAFVIPALGETEFDLTVRTNFVSSIGRLVSRLNGRQKVNYVLEGKVLTDIGMFNKIPFKESGSVDLSTMK
;
A
#
# COMPACT_ATOMS: atom_id res chain seq x y z
N MET A 1 -29.44 -50.48 4.29
CA MET A 1 -28.81 -50.15 5.59
C MET A 1 -27.31 -50.05 5.41
N LEU A 2 -26.72 -48.86 5.42
CA LEU A 2 -25.23 -48.74 5.42
C LEU A 2 -24.70 -49.30 6.72
N SER A 3 -23.74 -50.19 6.69
CA SER A 3 -23.13 -50.78 7.89
C SER A 3 -22.47 -49.70 8.75
N VAL A 4 -22.44 -49.85 10.05
CA VAL A 4 -21.84 -48.93 11.03
C VAL A 4 -20.40 -48.61 10.65
N ALA A 5 -19.66 -49.57 10.13
CA ALA A 5 -18.28 -49.40 9.63
C ALA A 5 -18.18 -48.38 8.48
N MET A 6 -19.13 -48.38 7.55
CA MET A 6 -19.12 -47.46 6.40
C MET A 6 -19.49 -46.04 6.85
N ARG A 7 -20.35 -45.88 7.85
CA ARG A 7 -20.65 -44.58 8.45
C ARG A 7 -19.44 -43.96 9.18
N SER A 8 -18.66 -44.80 9.90
CA SER A 8 -17.44 -44.36 10.58
C SER A 8 -16.35 -43.92 9.59
N ILE A 9 -16.18 -44.65 8.47
CA ILE A 9 -15.21 -44.29 7.43
C ILE A 9 -15.59 -42.96 6.76
N VAL A 10 -16.86 -42.73 6.47
CA VAL A 10 -17.34 -41.46 5.88
C VAL A 10 -17.12 -40.28 6.83
N CYS A 11 -17.35 -40.44 8.14
CA CYS A 11 -17.07 -39.40 9.13
C CYS A 11 -15.58 -39.06 9.22
N VAL A 12 -14.69 -40.06 9.20
CA VAL A 12 -13.24 -39.86 9.26
C VAL A 12 -12.72 -39.13 8.00
N VAL A 13 -13.24 -39.48 6.82
CA VAL A 13 -12.88 -38.81 5.55
C VAL A 13 -13.39 -37.36 5.54
N LEU A 14 -14.57 -37.09 6.04
CA LEU A 14 -15.10 -35.71 6.15
C LEU A 14 -14.30 -34.84 7.11
N VAL A 15 -13.82 -35.37 8.22
CA VAL A 15 -12.97 -34.64 9.18
C VAL A 15 -11.58 -34.38 8.60
N ALA A 16 -11.02 -35.31 7.81
CA ALA A 16 -9.74 -35.12 7.14
C ALA A 16 -9.77 -34.04 6.03
N LEU A 17 -10.90 -33.89 5.35
CA LEU A 17 -11.09 -32.84 4.33
C LEU A 17 -11.29 -31.43 4.94
N ALA A 18 -11.80 -31.32 6.16
CA ALA A 18 -11.97 -30.03 6.84
C ALA A 18 -10.65 -29.42 7.36
N GLY A 19 -9.58 -30.23 7.50
CA GLY A 19 -8.31 -29.81 8.07
C GLY A 19 -7.40 -29.00 7.13
N CYS A 20 -7.61 -29.04 5.82
CA CYS A 20 -6.68 -28.42 4.86
C CYS A 20 -6.85 -26.91 4.65
N SER A 21 -7.93 -26.30 5.10
CA SER A 21 -8.16 -24.86 4.87
C SER A 21 -7.60 -23.95 6.00
N ALA A 22 -7.12 -24.52 7.12
CA ALA A 22 -6.60 -23.75 8.23
C ALA A 22 -5.12 -23.31 8.10
N PHE A 23 -4.40 -23.79 7.09
CA PHE A 23 -2.96 -23.56 6.90
C PHE A 23 -2.60 -22.72 5.69
N ALA A 24 -3.52 -21.94 5.12
CA ALA A 24 -3.14 -20.97 4.11
C ALA A 24 -2.30 -19.88 4.80
N PRO A 25 -1.03 -19.68 4.42
CA PRO A 25 -0.19 -18.64 5.00
C PRO A 25 -0.84 -17.29 4.70
N LYS A 26 -1.31 -16.64 5.76
CA LYS A 26 -1.92 -15.31 5.67
C LYS A 26 -0.79 -14.31 5.47
N LEU A 27 -0.74 -13.69 4.29
CA LEU A 27 0.18 -12.60 4.04
C LEU A 27 -0.29 -11.35 4.78
N GLU A 28 0.54 -10.83 5.70
CA GLU A 28 0.28 -9.57 6.38
C GLU A 28 0.63 -8.40 5.47
N GLN A 29 -0.14 -7.32 5.58
CA GLN A 29 0.10 -6.12 4.78
C GLN A 29 1.44 -5.47 5.20
N PRO A 30 2.30 -5.09 4.23
CA PRO A 30 3.49 -4.31 4.52
C PRO A 30 3.13 -2.97 5.16
N ARG A 31 3.96 -2.52 6.09
CA ARG A 31 3.80 -1.22 6.76
C ARG A 31 4.57 -0.17 5.99
N LEU A 32 3.90 0.89 5.57
CA LEU A 32 4.51 1.99 4.85
C LEU A 32 4.60 3.21 5.76
N SER A 33 5.62 4.04 5.53
CA SER A 33 5.73 5.35 6.15
C SER A 33 6.40 6.33 5.19
N LEU A 34 6.03 7.60 5.31
CA LEU A 34 6.60 8.68 4.53
C LEU A 34 7.95 9.10 5.13
N VAL A 35 9.00 9.09 4.32
CA VAL A 35 10.34 9.55 4.72
C VAL A 35 10.55 11.01 4.34
N SER A 36 10.31 11.36 3.07
CA SER A 36 10.50 12.73 2.59
C SER A 36 9.71 13.01 1.32
N ILE A 37 9.45 14.30 1.09
CA ILE A 37 8.89 14.81 -0.16
C ILE A 37 9.84 15.87 -0.68
N GLY A 38 10.29 15.72 -1.92
CA GLY A 38 11.14 16.67 -2.61
C GLY A 38 10.53 17.11 -3.93
N MET A 39 10.65 18.39 -4.26
CA MET A 39 10.24 18.89 -5.57
C MET A 39 11.30 18.55 -6.61
N MET A 40 10.90 17.93 -7.74
CA MET A 40 11.79 17.59 -8.85
C MET A 40 11.74 18.63 -9.95
N SER A 41 10.55 19.06 -10.33
CA SER A 41 10.32 20.09 -11.34
C SER A 41 8.99 20.78 -11.06
N ALA A 42 8.92 22.04 -11.42
CA ALA A 42 7.70 22.84 -11.35
C ALA A 42 7.59 23.71 -12.59
N ASP A 43 6.49 23.59 -13.31
CA ASP A 43 6.00 24.59 -14.25
C ASP A 43 4.65 25.14 -13.75
N ILE A 44 4.08 26.08 -14.48
CA ILE A 44 2.85 26.77 -14.04
C ILE A 44 1.66 25.80 -13.90
N PHE A 45 1.67 24.69 -14.62
CA PHE A 45 0.54 23.76 -14.69
C PHE A 45 0.83 22.38 -14.09
N ASN A 46 2.10 21.96 -14.09
CA ASN A 46 2.50 20.62 -13.70
C ASN A 46 3.67 20.67 -12.72
N GLN A 47 3.52 20.03 -11.59
CA GLN A 47 4.61 19.82 -10.65
C GLN A 47 4.87 18.33 -10.50
N GLN A 48 6.14 17.99 -10.37
CA GLN A 48 6.60 16.65 -10.08
C GLN A 48 7.29 16.63 -8.72
N PHE A 49 6.84 15.73 -7.89
CA PHE A 49 7.42 15.48 -6.57
C PHE A 49 8.01 14.08 -6.53
N ARG A 50 9.17 13.96 -5.91
CA ARG A 50 9.70 12.69 -5.46
C ARG A 50 9.24 12.45 -4.03
N VAL A 51 8.48 11.40 -3.83
CA VAL A 51 8.01 10.96 -2.50
C VAL A 51 8.80 9.73 -2.14
N ARG A 52 9.66 9.84 -1.12
CA ARG A 52 10.41 8.70 -0.58
C ARG A 52 9.60 8.03 0.50
N MET A 53 9.38 6.75 0.30
CA MET A 53 8.64 5.88 1.20
C MET A 53 9.56 4.85 1.81
N HIS A 54 9.35 4.57 3.07
CA HIS A 54 9.91 3.43 3.77
C HIS A 54 8.87 2.33 3.88
N VAL A 55 9.25 1.08 3.66
CA VAL A 55 8.36 -0.07 3.76
C VAL A 55 8.99 -1.17 4.59
N GLN A 56 8.23 -1.70 5.55
CA GLN A 56 8.60 -2.83 6.39
C GLN A 56 7.73 -4.03 6.06
N ASN A 57 8.35 -5.19 5.88
CA ASN A 57 7.69 -6.46 5.61
C ASN A 57 7.58 -7.26 6.93
N PRO A 58 6.37 -7.46 7.47
CA PRO A 58 6.17 -8.27 8.67
C PRO A 58 6.19 -9.78 8.39
N ASN A 59 6.28 -10.19 7.12
CA ASN A 59 6.21 -11.59 6.72
C ASN A 59 7.59 -12.25 6.72
N ASP A 60 7.61 -13.55 6.93
CA ASP A 60 8.79 -14.42 6.92
C ASP A 60 9.28 -14.79 5.52
N ARG A 61 8.80 -14.09 4.49
CA ARG A 61 9.16 -14.26 3.07
C ARG A 61 9.35 -12.93 2.39
N ASP A 62 10.19 -12.92 1.37
CA ASP A 62 10.38 -11.77 0.51
C ASP A 62 9.08 -11.42 -0.24
N ILE A 63 8.85 -10.11 -0.43
CA ILE A 63 7.77 -9.60 -1.27
C ILE A 63 8.40 -8.97 -2.52
N PRO A 64 8.42 -9.67 -3.66
CA PRO A 64 8.81 -9.06 -4.92
C PRO A 64 7.74 -8.06 -5.34
N VAL A 65 8.14 -6.83 -5.58
CA VAL A 65 7.28 -5.74 -6.06
C VAL A 65 7.60 -5.52 -7.52
N ASN A 66 6.62 -5.70 -8.40
CA ASN A 66 6.76 -5.44 -9.84
C ASN A 66 6.25 -4.05 -10.20
N GLY A 67 5.50 -3.43 -9.31
CA GLY A 67 4.96 -2.09 -9.48
C GLY A 67 4.02 -1.71 -8.36
N LEU A 68 3.53 -0.49 -8.43
CA LEU A 68 2.61 0.12 -7.46
C LEU A 68 1.56 0.93 -8.19
N ASP A 69 0.29 0.70 -7.86
CA ASP A 69 -0.80 1.64 -8.14
C ASP A 69 -1.07 2.39 -6.84
N TYR A 70 -1.14 3.71 -6.88
CA TYR A 70 -1.36 4.50 -5.66
C TYR A 70 -2.24 5.71 -5.92
N GLU A 71 -2.94 6.14 -4.86
CA GLU A 71 -3.68 7.37 -4.79
C GLU A 71 -3.38 8.06 -3.46
N LEU A 72 -3.06 9.35 -3.52
CA LEU A 72 -2.79 10.21 -2.38
C LEU A 72 -3.96 11.17 -2.17
N PHE A 73 -4.56 11.11 -1.01
CA PHE A 73 -5.58 12.07 -0.56
C PHE A 73 -4.95 13.03 0.43
N LEU A 74 -5.28 14.31 0.31
CA LEU A 74 -4.94 15.36 1.29
C LEU A 74 -6.24 16.01 1.77
N GLU A 75 -6.44 16.07 3.09
CA GLU A 75 -7.67 16.58 3.72
C GLU A 75 -8.97 15.96 3.15
N GLY A 76 -8.88 14.70 2.68
CA GLY A 76 -9.98 13.94 2.10
C GLY A 76 -10.22 14.14 0.61
N ASP A 77 -9.51 15.04 -0.05
CA ASP A 77 -9.59 15.22 -1.51
C ASP A 77 -8.48 14.43 -2.21
N SER A 78 -8.78 13.80 -3.34
CA SER A 78 -7.76 13.20 -4.21
C SER A 78 -6.81 14.29 -4.70
N PHE A 79 -5.54 14.13 -4.33
CA PHE A 79 -4.48 15.09 -4.63
C PHE A 79 -3.59 14.61 -5.77
N ALA A 80 -3.26 13.33 -5.77
CA ALA A 80 -2.41 12.72 -6.77
C ALA A 80 -2.71 11.23 -6.91
N GLU A 81 -2.58 10.73 -8.12
CA GLU A 81 -2.64 9.31 -8.44
C GLU A 81 -1.47 8.94 -9.33
N GLY A 82 -1.07 7.68 -9.33
CA GLY A 82 0.00 7.25 -10.18
C GLY A 82 0.21 5.74 -10.20
N VAL A 83 1.03 5.35 -11.17
CA VAL A 83 1.51 3.98 -11.33
C VAL A 83 3.03 4.03 -11.39
N SER A 84 3.67 3.21 -10.58
CA SER A 84 5.12 2.97 -10.67
C SER A 84 5.36 1.56 -11.16
N ASN A 85 6.17 1.41 -12.19
CA ASN A 85 6.61 0.11 -12.72
C ASN A 85 8.05 -0.21 -12.27
N GLN A 86 8.54 0.47 -11.23
CA GLN A 86 9.86 0.20 -10.67
C GLN A 86 9.80 -1.09 -9.85
N ALA A 87 10.54 -2.11 -10.28
CA ALA A 87 10.62 -3.37 -9.55
C ALA A 87 11.67 -3.29 -8.43
N PHE A 88 11.32 -3.84 -7.27
CA PHE A 88 12.22 -4.02 -6.12
C PHE A 88 11.75 -5.17 -5.24
N VAL A 89 12.53 -5.54 -4.24
CA VAL A 89 12.17 -6.59 -3.28
C VAL A 89 12.12 -6.00 -1.89
N ILE A 90 11.07 -6.35 -1.13
CA ILE A 90 11.00 -6.08 0.29
C ILE A 90 11.44 -7.35 1.01
N PRO A 91 12.60 -7.37 1.67
CA PRO A 91 13.15 -8.59 2.28
C PRO A 91 12.23 -9.16 3.36
N ALA A 92 12.28 -10.46 3.57
CA ALA A 92 11.59 -11.13 4.66
C ALA A 92 11.99 -10.53 6.02
N LEU A 93 11.02 -10.18 6.85
CA LEU A 93 11.20 -9.54 8.15
C LEU A 93 12.12 -8.30 8.11
N GLY A 94 12.29 -7.74 6.91
CA GLY A 94 13.17 -6.62 6.62
C GLY A 94 12.43 -5.37 6.18
N GLU A 95 13.23 -4.39 5.76
CA GLU A 95 12.74 -3.09 5.33
C GLU A 95 13.52 -2.59 4.12
N THR A 96 12.92 -1.69 3.35
CA THR A 96 13.57 -1.00 2.23
C THR A 96 12.93 0.36 2.00
N GLU A 97 13.61 1.20 1.21
CA GLU A 97 13.06 2.47 0.76
C GLU A 97 12.87 2.45 -0.76
N PHE A 98 11.87 3.17 -1.22
CA PHE A 98 11.61 3.36 -2.64
C PHE A 98 11.06 4.76 -2.91
N ASP A 99 11.26 5.23 -4.14
CA ASP A 99 10.82 6.56 -4.57
C ASP A 99 9.57 6.42 -5.48
N LEU A 100 8.57 7.27 -5.21
CA LEU A 100 7.42 7.48 -6.09
C LEU A 100 7.55 8.84 -6.78
N THR A 101 7.25 8.89 -8.06
CA THR A 101 7.14 10.16 -8.78
C THR A 101 5.69 10.57 -8.86
N VAL A 102 5.31 11.54 -8.05
CA VAL A 102 3.95 12.08 -7.99
C VAL A 102 3.84 13.27 -8.92
N ARG A 103 2.87 13.23 -9.83
CA ARG A 103 2.51 14.35 -10.72
C ARG A 103 1.20 14.95 -10.24
N THR A 104 1.16 16.24 -10.06
CA THR A 104 -0.05 16.96 -9.67
C THR A 104 -0.27 18.18 -10.53
N ASN A 105 -1.54 18.51 -10.77
CA ASN A 105 -1.91 19.77 -11.40
C ASN A 105 -2.15 20.81 -10.29
N PHE A 106 -1.18 21.69 -10.13
CA PHE A 106 -1.09 22.65 -9.02
C PHE A 106 -2.33 23.55 -8.89
N VAL A 107 -2.83 24.05 -10.01
CA VAL A 107 -3.88 25.09 -9.98
C VAL A 107 -5.20 24.61 -9.37
N SER A 108 -5.59 23.36 -9.66
CA SER A 108 -6.86 22.82 -9.17
C SER A 108 -6.75 22.17 -7.79
N SER A 109 -5.62 21.55 -7.48
CA SER A 109 -5.46 20.76 -6.25
C SER A 109 -5.01 21.61 -5.07
N ILE A 110 -4.08 22.52 -5.25
CA ILE A 110 -3.60 23.40 -4.15
C ILE A 110 -4.62 24.46 -3.75
N GLY A 111 -5.34 25.05 -4.70
CA GLY A 111 -6.39 26.00 -4.35
C GLY A 111 -7.43 25.38 -3.41
N ARG A 112 -7.83 24.15 -3.65
CA ARG A 112 -8.73 23.40 -2.77
C ARG A 112 -8.08 23.07 -1.43
N LEU A 113 -6.83 22.64 -1.42
CA LEU A 113 -6.11 22.32 -0.20
C LEU A 113 -5.95 23.55 0.69
N VAL A 114 -5.48 24.66 0.15
CA VAL A 114 -5.29 25.92 0.89
C VAL A 114 -6.62 26.42 1.50
N SER A 115 -7.72 26.34 0.74
CA SER A 115 -9.04 26.73 1.25
C SER A 115 -9.51 25.84 2.41
N ARG A 116 -9.18 24.55 2.40
CA ARG A 116 -9.51 23.61 3.48
C ARG A 116 -8.63 23.75 4.70
N LEU A 117 -7.37 24.12 4.50
CA LEU A 117 -6.43 24.31 5.61
C LEU A 117 -6.80 25.49 6.50
N ASN A 118 -7.42 26.52 5.91
CA ASN A 118 -7.87 27.71 6.66
C ASN A 118 -6.81 28.23 7.65
N GLY A 119 -5.54 28.31 7.21
CA GLY A 119 -4.41 28.73 8.02
C GLY A 119 -3.75 27.66 8.90
N ARG A 120 -4.24 26.42 8.91
CA ARG A 120 -3.58 25.30 9.58
C ARG A 120 -2.32 24.89 8.81
N GLN A 121 -1.27 24.56 9.54
CA GLN A 121 -0.01 24.08 8.96
C GLN A 121 0.07 22.55 8.86
N LYS A 122 -0.80 21.84 9.58
CA LYS A 122 -0.91 20.38 9.53
C LYS A 122 -1.91 19.94 8.46
N VAL A 123 -1.46 19.01 7.61
CA VAL A 123 -2.25 18.38 6.54
C VAL A 123 -2.37 16.90 6.85
N ASN A 124 -3.61 16.39 6.90
CA ASN A 124 -3.85 14.96 6.99
C ASN A 124 -3.72 14.34 5.61
N TYR A 125 -3.04 13.21 5.53
CA TYR A 125 -2.92 12.44 4.30
C TYR A 125 -3.46 11.03 4.47
N VAL A 126 -3.94 10.47 3.36
CA VAL A 126 -4.20 9.05 3.19
C VAL A 126 -3.51 8.63 1.88
N LEU A 127 -2.61 7.67 1.98
CA LEU A 127 -2.00 7.01 0.83
C LEU A 127 -2.57 5.60 0.75
N GLU A 128 -3.25 5.29 -0.33
CA GLU A 128 -3.79 3.94 -0.55
C GLU A 128 -3.46 3.45 -1.94
N GLY A 129 -3.48 2.12 -2.11
CA GLY A 129 -3.14 1.55 -3.39
C GLY A 129 -2.96 0.04 -3.35
N LYS A 130 -2.21 -0.46 -4.32
CA LYS A 130 -1.94 -1.89 -4.48
C LYS A 130 -0.48 -2.09 -4.89
N VAL A 131 0.19 -2.98 -4.19
CA VAL A 131 1.48 -3.53 -4.60
C VAL A 131 1.22 -4.63 -5.63
N LEU A 132 1.81 -4.51 -6.81
CA LEU A 132 1.78 -5.56 -7.83
C LEU A 132 2.92 -6.54 -7.53
N THR A 133 2.58 -7.81 -7.40
CA THR A 133 3.53 -8.87 -6.97
C THR A 133 3.21 -10.20 -7.65
N ASP A 134 4.15 -11.15 -7.61
CA ASP A 134 3.99 -12.50 -8.15
C ASP A 134 4.08 -13.57 -7.06
N ILE A 135 3.58 -13.30 -5.85
CA ILE A 135 3.61 -14.26 -4.76
C ILE A 135 2.48 -15.29 -4.90
N GLY A 136 2.76 -16.42 -5.53
CA GLY A 136 1.82 -17.53 -5.64
C GLY A 136 0.49 -17.11 -6.28
N MET A 137 -0.60 -17.18 -5.53
CA MET A 137 -1.94 -16.74 -5.99
C MET A 137 -2.19 -15.24 -5.79
N PHE A 138 -1.29 -14.53 -5.09
CA PHE A 138 -1.44 -13.10 -4.83
C PHE A 138 -0.68 -12.31 -5.91
N ASN A 139 -1.42 -11.63 -6.77
CA ASN A 139 -0.86 -10.72 -7.77
C ASN A 139 -1.00 -9.25 -7.36
N LYS A 140 -1.78 -8.96 -6.32
CA LYS A 140 -2.01 -7.61 -5.79
C LYS A 140 -2.20 -7.65 -4.28
N ILE A 141 -1.42 -6.82 -3.57
CA ILE A 141 -1.53 -6.64 -2.12
C ILE A 141 -2.02 -5.21 -1.88
N PRO A 142 -3.23 -5.00 -1.35
CA PRO A 142 -3.70 -3.66 -1.03
C PRO A 142 -2.92 -3.10 0.16
N PHE A 143 -2.71 -1.80 0.16
CA PHE A 143 -2.17 -1.06 1.30
C PHE A 143 -2.94 0.23 1.54
N LYS A 144 -2.95 0.69 2.77
CA LYS A 144 -3.52 1.96 3.17
C LYS A 144 -2.75 2.49 4.36
N GLU A 145 -2.21 3.70 4.22
CA GLU A 145 -1.48 4.42 5.24
C GLU A 145 -2.11 5.80 5.44
N SER A 146 -2.16 6.26 6.67
CA SER A 146 -2.69 7.58 7.00
C SER A 146 -1.84 8.26 8.06
N GLY A 147 -1.72 9.56 7.95
CA GLY A 147 -0.91 10.34 8.87
C GLY A 147 -1.17 11.83 8.71
N SER A 148 -0.30 12.63 9.32
CA SER A 148 -0.30 14.07 9.14
C SER A 148 1.11 14.59 8.89
N VAL A 149 1.22 15.57 8.01
CA VAL A 149 2.47 16.25 7.65
C VAL A 149 2.35 17.70 8.08
N ASP A 150 3.40 18.23 8.70
CA ASP A 150 3.50 19.65 9.03
C ASP A 150 4.23 20.37 7.89
N LEU A 151 3.52 21.28 7.23
CA LEU A 151 4.05 22.06 6.09
C LEU A 151 5.14 23.05 6.50
N SER A 152 5.23 23.40 7.79
CA SER A 152 6.28 24.30 8.29
C SER A 152 7.67 23.68 8.29
N THR A 153 7.76 22.35 8.25
CA THR A 153 9.02 21.61 8.26
C THR A 153 9.55 21.27 6.86
N MET A 154 8.77 21.55 5.82
CA MET A 154 9.19 21.36 4.43
C MET A 154 10.07 22.54 3.99
N LYS A 155 11.38 22.36 3.97
CA LYS A 155 12.38 23.27 3.39
C LYS A 155 12.84 22.78 2.03
#